data_72d2586ca1af8b0845702105b6ff5507
#
_entry.id   72d2586ca1af8b0845702105b6ff5507
#
_cell.length_a   1.000
_cell.length_b   1.000
_cell.length_c   1.000
_cell.angle_alpha   90.00
_cell.angle_beta   90.00
_cell.angle_gamma   90.00
#
_symmetry.space_group_name_H-M   'P 1'
#
loop_
_entity.id
_entity.type
_entity.pdbx_description
1 polymer ?
#
loop_
_entity_poly.entity_id
_entity_poly.type
_entity_poly.pdbx_seq_one_letter_code
_entity_poly.pdbx_strand_id
1 'polypeptide(L)'
;MRIENAILSTAFRYFAAVARAGSIRAAARELNIASSAINRQVLMLEEAIGIALFERTGRALRLNQAGELLLAQITATGREYEDTLAAIEALKGLRSGTVRVATVESASVEL
;
A
#
# COMPACT_ATOMS: atom_id res chain seq x y z
N MET A 1 14.18 -7.48 4.78
CA MET A 1 12.91 -7.34 4.08
C MET A 1 12.05 -6.28 4.77
N ARG A 2 11.43 -5.45 3.97
CA ARG A 2 10.56 -4.45 4.55
C ARG A 2 9.25 -5.10 4.96
N ILE A 3 8.71 -4.63 6.06
CA ILE A 3 7.53 -5.25 6.63
C ILE A 3 6.31 -5.06 5.77
N GLU A 4 6.15 -3.89 5.16
CA GLU A 4 4.99 -3.69 4.30
C GLU A 4 5.04 -4.62 3.10
N ASN A 5 6.23 -5.06 2.68
CA ASN A 5 6.31 -6.04 1.59
C ASN A 5 5.84 -7.40 2.02
N ALA A 6 5.87 -7.68 3.32
CA ALA A 6 5.37 -8.96 3.80
C ALA A 6 3.85 -9.00 3.78
N ILE A 7 3.21 -7.84 3.96
CA ILE A 7 1.75 -7.75 3.98
C ILE A 7 1.18 -7.49 2.60
N LEU A 8 1.78 -6.55 1.88
CA LEU A 8 1.27 -6.16 0.57
C LEU A 8 2.16 -6.77 -0.50
N SER A 9 1.56 -7.54 -1.38
CA SER A 9 2.30 -8.14 -2.49
C SER A 9 2.82 -7.04 -3.40
N THR A 10 3.81 -7.41 -4.23
CA THR A 10 4.35 -6.50 -5.23
C THR A 10 3.24 -6.00 -6.14
N ALA A 11 2.34 -6.89 -6.55
CA ALA A 11 1.25 -6.49 -7.45
C ALA A 11 0.37 -5.42 -6.80
N PHE A 12 0.03 -5.59 -5.52
CA PHE A 12 -0.79 -4.61 -4.81
C PHE A 12 -0.07 -3.28 -4.67
N ARG A 13 1.22 -3.32 -4.36
CA ARG A 13 1.99 -2.09 -4.20
C ARG A 13 2.08 -1.32 -5.51
N TYR A 14 2.30 -2.02 -6.61
CA TYR A 14 2.38 -1.36 -7.92
C TYR A 14 1.02 -0.83 -8.35
N PHE A 15 -0.03 -1.61 -8.10
CA PHE A 15 -1.39 -1.16 -8.39
C PHE A 15 -1.70 0.15 -7.66
N ALA A 16 -1.39 0.19 -6.37
CA ALA A 16 -1.67 1.38 -5.58
C ALA A 16 -0.86 2.57 -6.08
N ALA A 17 0.38 2.33 -6.47
CA ALA A 17 1.22 3.42 -6.98
C ALA A 17 0.65 3.99 -8.27
N VAL A 18 0.17 3.13 -9.17
CA VAL A 18 -0.43 3.59 -10.42
C VAL A 18 -1.70 4.37 -10.13
N ALA A 19 -2.51 3.88 -9.20
CA ALA A 19 -3.76 4.55 -8.85
C ALA A 19 -3.50 5.96 -8.34
N ARG A 20 -2.48 6.13 -7.52
CA ARG A 20 -2.16 7.45 -6.96
C ARG A 20 -1.51 8.36 -7.97
N ALA A 21 -0.65 7.82 -8.82
CA ALA A 21 0.12 8.63 -9.75
C ALA A 21 -0.66 8.97 -11.01
N GLY A 22 -1.67 8.19 -11.35
CA GLY A 22 -2.50 8.47 -12.51
C GLY A 22 -2.01 7.89 -13.82
N SER A 23 -0.83 7.29 -13.83
CA SER A 23 -0.31 6.65 -15.04
C SER A 23 0.79 5.68 -14.65
N ILE A 24 1.03 4.71 -15.54
CA ILE A 24 2.11 3.76 -15.31
C ILE A 24 3.45 4.46 -15.33
N ARG A 25 3.62 5.42 -16.25
CA ARG A 25 4.88 6.12 -16.37
C ARG A 25 5.21 6.91 -15.11
N ALA A 26 4.21 7.61 -14.55
CA ALA A 26 4.43 8.39 -13.35
C ALA A 26 4.76 7.47 -12.16
N ALA A 27 4.07 6.35 -12.05
CA ALA A 27 4.36 5.39 -10.99
C ALA A 27 5.76 4.82 -11.13
N ALA A 28 6.18 4.55 -12.36
CA ALA A 28 7.51 4.01 -12.61
C ALA A 28 8.59 5.00 -12.16
N ARG A 29 8.39 6.28 -12.43
CA ARG A 29 9.34 7.29 -11.98
C ARG A 29 9.39 7.35 -10.47
N GLU A 30 8.21 7.32 -9.85
CA GLU A 30 8.12 7.42 -8.40
C GLU A 30 8.82 6.25 -7.71
N LEU A 31 8.63 5.05 -8.25
CA LEU A 31 9.20 3.84 -7.65
C LEU A 31 10.58 3.52 -8.18
N ASN A 32 11.03 4.26 -9.19
CA ASN A 32 12.34 4.06 -9.79
C ASN A 32 12.49 2.66 -10.35
N ILE A 33 11.49 2.22 -11.10
CA ILE A 33 11.52 0.91 -11.77
C ILE A 33 10.98 1.07 -13.18
N ALA A 34 11.14 0.03 -13.98
CA ALA A 34 10.74 0.08 -15.37
C ALA A 34 9.22 0.09 -15.51
N SER A 35 8.72 0.89 -16.44
CA SER A 35 7.28 0.93 -16.73
C SER A 35 6.75 -0.44 -17.11
N SER A 36 7.53 -1.20 -17.88
CA SER A 36 7.10 -2.52 -18.32
C SER A 36 6.87 -3.47 -17.15
N ALA A 37 7.69 -3.34 -16.11
CA ALA A 37 7.53 -4.18 -14.93
C ALA A 37 6.22 -3.87 -14.22
N ILE A 38 5.90 -2.59 -14.10
CA ILE A 38 4.65 -2.20 -13.46
C ILE A 38 3.47 -2.66 -14.30
N ASN A 39 3.54 -2.43 -15.60
CA ASN A 39 2.43 -2.80 -16.47
C ASN A 39 2.14 -4.29 -16.39
N ARG A 40 3.21 -5.10 -16.37
CA ARG A 40 3.03 -6.54 -16.29
C ARG A 40 2.35 -6.94 -14.99
N GLN A 41 2.77 -6.35 -13.87
CA GLN A 41 2.18 -6.68 -12.59
C GLN A 41 0.71 -6.29 -12.53
N VAL A 42 0.37 -5.12 -13.07
CA VAL A 42 -1.01 -4.68 -13.08
C VAL A 42 -1.87 -5.62 -13.92
N LEU A 43 -1.38 -6.01 -15.10
CA LEU A 43 -2.13 -6.90 -15.97
C LEU A 43 -2.31 -8.27 -15.33
N MET A 44 -1.26 -8.76 -14.68
CA MET A 44 -1.36 -10.05 -13.99
C MET A 44 -2.36 -10.00 -12.85
N LEU A 45 -2.40 -8.87 -12.15
CA LEU A 45 -3.37 -8.71 -11.07
C LEU A 45 -4.79 -8.69 -11.61
N GLU A 46 -5.03 -7.96 -12.69
CA GLU A 46 -6.34 -7.93 -13.31
C GLU A 46 -6.76 -9.30 -13.78
N GLU A 47 -5.82 -10.04 -14.34
CA GLU A 47 -6.13 -11.38 -14.80
C GLU A 47 -6.46 -12.31 -13.63
N ALA A 48 -5.70 -12.20 -12.54
CA ALA A 48 -5.94 -13.05 -11.39
C ALA A 48 -7.30 -12.78 -10.75
N ILE A 49 -7.69 -11.52 -10.71
CA ILE A 49 -8.99 -11.16 -10.13
C ILE A 49 -10.12 -11.42 -11.10
N GLY A 50 -9.84 -11.30 -12.39
CA GLY A 50 -10.83 -11.58 -13.40
C GLY A 50 -11.59 -10.37 -13.89
N ILE A 51 -11.12 -9.16 -13.58
CA ILE A 51 -11.78 -7.95 -14.01
C ILE A 51 -10.75 -6.84 -14.14
N ALA A 52 -10.98 -5.93 -15.06
CA ALA A 52 -10.11 -4.77 -15.18
C ALA A 52 -10.29 -3.87 -13.95
N LEU A 53 -9.23 -3.21 -13.57
CA LEU A 53 -9.24 -2.32 -12.41
C LEU A 53 -9.12 -0.86 -12.81
N PHE A 54 -8.73 -0.60 -14.05
CA PHE A 54 -8.53 0.75 -14.55
C PHE A 54 -9.29 0.97 -15.84
N GLU A 55 -9.67 2.22 -16.06
CA GLU A 55 -10.13 2.68 -17.34
C GLU A 55 -8.97 3.43 -17.99
N ARG A 56 -8.75 3.17 -19.28
CA ARG A 56 -7.62 3.77 -19.97
C ARG A 56 -8.12 4.90 -20.86
N THR A 57 -7.53 6.07 -20.68
CA THR A 57 -7.85 7.24 -21.48
C THR A 57 -6.52 7.80 -21.94
N GLY A 58 -6.16 7.51 -23.21
CA GLY A 58 -4.84 7.86 -23.68
C GLY A 58 -3.80 7.16 -22.84
N ARG A 59 -2.91 7.93 -22.22
CA ARG A 59 -1.89 7.36 -21.35
C ARG A 59 -2.29 7.38 -19.89
N ALA A 60 -3.43 7.98 -19.59
CA ALA A 60 -3.88 8.06 -18.22
C ALA A 60 -4.62 6.78 -17.84
N LEU A 61 -4.50 6.41 -16.59
CA LEU A 61 -5.23 5.29 -16.02
C LEU A 61 -6.04 5.81 -14.85
N ARG A 62 -7.33 5.55 -14.88
CA ARG A 62 -8.22 5.94 -13.80
C ARG A 62 -8.86 4.69 -13.23
N LEU A 63 -9.01 4.65 -11.93
CA LEU A 63 -9.65 3.50 -11.29
C LEU A 63 -11.09 3.39 -11.76
N ASN A 64 -11.51 2.18 -12.08
CA ASN A 64 -12.94 1.92 -12.26
C ASN A 64 -13.49 1.52 -10.89
N GLN A 65 -14.75 1.10 -10.86
CA GLN A 65 -15.38 0.78 -9.58
C GLN A 65 -14.68 -0.35 -8.86
N ALA A 66 -14.28 -1.38 -9.60
CA ALA A 66 -13.56 -2.50 -8.98
C ALA A 66 -12.21 -2.05 -8.44
N GLY A 67 -11.52 -1.17 -9.17
CA GLY A 67 -10.25 -0.65 -8.71
C GLY A 67 -10.40 0.17 -7.44
N GLU A 68 -11.48 0.94 -7.34
CA GLU A 68 -11.70 1.73 -6.14
C GLU A 68 -11.93 0.85 -4.92
N LEU A 69 -12.67 -0.23 -5.11
CA LEU A 69 -12.89 -1.17 -4.01
C LEU A 69 -11.58 -1.79 -3.56
N LEU A 70 -10.75 -2.18 -4.51
CA LEU A 70 -9.48 -2.80 -4.16
C LEU A 70 -8.55 -1.82 -3.47
N LEU A 71 -8.46 -0.59 -3.98
CA LEU A 71 -7.58 0.39 -3.37
C LEU A 71 -8.02 0.71 -1.95
N ALA A 72 -9.33 0.79 -1.71
CA ALA A 72 -9.82 1.05 -0.37
C ALA A 72 -9.39 -0.06 0.59
N GLN A 73 -9.46 -1.31 0.15
CA GLN A 73 -9.06 -2.42 0.99
C GLN A 73 -7.56 -2.41 1.26
N ILE A 74 -6.77 -2.13 0.23
CA ILE A 74 -5.32 -2.07 0.41
C ILE A 74 -4.96 -0.98 1.40
N THR A 75 -5.59 0.17 1.29
CA THR A 75 -5.32 1.29 2.18
C THR A 75 -5.69 0.94 3.63
N ALA A 76 -6.85 0.31 3.82
CA ALA A 76 -7.30 -0.06 5.16
C ALA A 76 -6.35 -1.09 5.78
N THR A 77 -5.95 -2.08 4.99
CA THR A 77 -5.03 -3.11 5.48
C THR A 77 -3.69 -2.50 5.87
N GLY A 78 -3.20 -1.56 5.06
CA GLY A 78 -1.94 -0.91 5.36
C GLY A 78 -2.00 -0.12 6.66
N ARG A 79 -3.10 0.58 6.90
CA ARG A 79 -3.26 1.33 8.14
C ARG A 79 -3.32 0.42 9.35
N GLU A 80 -4.07 -0.65 9.25
CA GLU A 80 -4.17 -1.60 10.34
C GLU A 80 -2.82 -2.18 10.68
N TYR A 81 -2.04 -2.45 9.64
CA TYR A 81 -0.72 -3.01 9.85
C TYR A 81 0.20 -2.01 10.53
N GLU A 82 0.15 -0.75 10.08
CA GLU A 82 0.95 0.30 10.70
C GLU A 82 0.59 0.48 12.16
N ASP A 83 -0.70 0.42 12.48
CA ASP A 83 -1.12 0.53 13.87
C ASP A 83 -0.57 -0.61 14.71
N THR A 84 -0.57 -1.81 14.15
CA THR A 84 -0.02 -2.96 14.83
C THR A 84 1.48 -2.78 15.06
N LEU A 85 2.18 -2.29 14.06
CA LEU A 85 3.62 -2.06 14.20
C LEU A 85 3.91 -1.01 15.27
N ALA A 86 3.09 0.03 15.33
CA ALA A 86 3.27 1.05 16.36
C ALA A 86 3.09 0.45 17.75
N ALA A 87 2.11 -0.44 17.90
CA ALA A 87 1.88 -1.09 19.17
C ALA A 87 3.07 -1.97 19.56
N ILE A 88 3.63 -2.68 18.57
CA ILE A 88 4.79 -3.51 18.83
C ILE A 88 5.99 -2.66 19.20
N GLU A 89 6.19 -1.53 18.55
CA GLU A 89 7.28 -0.66 18.89
C GLU A 89 7.18 -0.14 20.33
N ALA A 90 5.95 0.13 20.75
CA ALA A 90 5.74 0.56 22.14
C ALA A 90 6.16 -0.53 23.12
N LEU A 91 5.85 -1.79 22.78
CA LEU A 91 6.27 -2.90 23.63
C LEU A 91 7.78 -3.02 23.68
N LYS A 92 8.45 -2.81 22.56
CA LYS A 92 9.91 -2.86 22.52
C LYS A 92 10.51 -1.79 23.41
N GLY A 93 9.92 -0.61 23.43
CA GLY A 93 10.39 0.47 24.29
C GLY A 93 10.26 0.10 25.74
N LEU A 94 9.17 -0.51 26.14
CA LEU A 94 8.99 -0.94 27.51
C LEU A 94 9.98 -2.01 27.91
N ARG A 95 10.21 -2.96 27.02
CA ARG A 95 11.13 -4.04 27.32
C ARG A 95 12.56 -3.54 27.51
N SER A 96 12.93 -2.51 26.78
CA SER A 96 14.27 -1.97 26.90
C SER A 96 14.40 -1.04 28.07
N GLY A 97 13.34 -0.83 28.83
CA GLY A 97 13.36 0.07 29.95
C GLY A 97 13.22 1.52 29.57
N THR A 98 12.92 1.78 28.33
CA THR A 98 12.77 3.13 27.84
C THR A 98 11.31 3.45 27.68
N VAL A 99 10.76 4.14 28.63
CA VAL A 99 9.36 4.51 28.59
C VAL A 99 9.25 5.98 28.22
N ARG A 100 8.51 6.26 27.18
CA ARG A 100 8.33 7.62 26.75
C ARG A 100 6.91 8.04 26.95
N VAL A 101 6.76 9.26 27.39
CA VAL A 101 5.45 9.81 27.65
C VAL A 101 4.62 9.84 26.37
N ALA A 102 5.25 10.24 25.30
CA ALA A 102 4.54 10.30 24.03
C ALA A 102 4.00 8.94 23.61
N THR A 103 4.75 7.90 23.88
CA THR A 103 4.33 6.55 23.57
C THR A 103 3.09 6.17 24.34
N VAL A 104 3.08 6.52 25.60
CA VAL A 104 1.93 6.20 26.44
C VAL A 104 0.69 6.93 25.94
N GLU A 105 0.83 8.17 25.58
CA GLU A 105 -0.29 8.91 25.07
C GLU A 105 -0.83 8.31 23.80
N SER A 106 0.05 7.93 22.92
CA SER A 106 -0.38 7.30 21.69
C SER A 106 -1.17 6.07 21.95
N ALA A 107 -0.69 5.24 22.84
CA ALA A 107 -1.36 4.00 23.13
C ALA A 107 -2.74 4.23 23.68
N SER A 108 -2.90 5.22 24.52
CA SER A 108 -4.20 5.44 25.13
C SER A 108 -5.18 6.02 24.14
N VAL A 109 -4.71 6.78 23.17
CA VAL A 109 -5.59 7.38 22.20
C VAL A 109 -6.22 6.35 21.29
N GLU A 110 -5.54 5.29 21.06
CA GLU A 110 -6.01 4.28 20.15
C GLU A 110 -7.30 3.65 20.55
N LEU A 111 -7.61 3.69 21.78
CA LEU A 111 -8.81 3.01 22.24
C LEU A 111 -9.98 3.92 22.26
#